data_f7bbe340e694179a95299b04738dc3ab
#
_entry.id   f7bbe340e694179a95299b04738dc3ab
#
_cell.length_a   1.000
_cell.length_b   1.000
_cell.length_c   1.000
_cell.angle_alpha   90.00
_cell.angle_beta   90.00
_cell.angle_gamma   90.00
#
_symmetry.space_group_name_H-M   'P 1'
#
loop_
_entity.id
_entity.type
_entity.pdbx_description
1 polymer ?
#
loop_
_entity_poly.entity_id
_entity_poly.type
_entity_poly.pdbx_seq_one_letter_code
_entity_poly.pdbx_strand_id
1 'polypeptide(L)'
;NFSIFSKYKITIQYSYILNEGKIVPHPDAGDKILTLLLFFPQYSDTQQYKEKEIKYGTTFWKSNYKNVFDKHLRTLDEQENFKKTSSKLYEANFVKNNLFGFFKNDYSWHSVEPVNIDKDYIRKSININIYY
;
A
#
# COMPACT_ATOMS: atom_id res chain seq x y z
N ASN A 1 1.13 9.69 36.37
CA ASN A 1 1.13 10.09 34.94
C ASN A 1 1.55 8.89 34.11
N PHE A 2 0.59 8.11 33.61
CA PHE A 2 0.87 7.11 32.59
C PHE A 2 1.02 7.83 31.24
N SER A 3 2.25 7.93 30.72
CA SER A 3 2.50 8.40 29.36
C SER A 3 2.09 7.29 28.40
N ILE A 4 0.92 7.39 27.82
CA ILE A 4 0.42 6.47 26.79
C ILE A 4 1.37 6.45 25.57
N PHE A 5 2.07 7.55 25.31
CA PHE A 5 2.98 7.71 24.17
C PHE A 5 4.33 7.00 24.31
N SER A 6 4.72 6.53 25.49
CA SER A 6 6.01 5.85 25.68
C SER A 6 6.06 4.42 25.16
N LYS A 7 4.95 3.88 24.69
CA LYS A 7 4.84 2.49 24.20
C LYS A 7 4.77 2.36 22.66
N TYR A 8 4.64 3.48 21.94
CA TYR A 8 4.46 3.44 20.48
C TYR A 8 5.67 3.98 19.76
N LYS A 9 6.08 3.30 18.69
CA LYS A 9 7.07 3.75 17.75
C LYS A 9 6.38 4.26 16.49
N ILE A 10 6.75 5.45 16.03
CA ILE A 10 6.27 6.03 14.79
C ILE A 10 7.44 6.08 13.81
N THR A 11 7.24 5.58 12.60
CA THR A 11 8.21 5.71 11.49
C THR A 11 7.57 6.43 10.32
N ILE A 12 8.37 7.27 9.63
CA ILE A 12 7.98 7.96 8.42
C ILE A 12 8.91 7.50 7.31
N GLN A 13 8.34 6.96 6.25
CA GLN A 13 9.08 6.41 5.11
C GLN A 13 8.62 7.06 3.82
N TYR A 14 9.59 7.50 3.00
CA TYR A 14 9.33 7.89 1.62
C TYR A 14 9.35 6.65 0.73
N SER A 15 8.31 6.49 -0.07
CA SER A 15 8.18 5.38 -1.01
C SER A 15 8.21 5.92 -2.44
N TYR A 16 9.09 5.33 -3.26
CA TYR A 16 9.24 5.62 -4.67
C TYR A 16 9.08 4.34 -5.47
N ILE A 17 8.16 4.34 -6.41
CA ILE A 17 7.94 3.21 -7.33
C ILE A 17 8.11 3.76 -8.74
N LEU A 18 9.13 3.24 -9.44
CA LEU A 18 9.42 3.59 -10.82
C LEU A 18 8.42 2.93 -11.76
N ASN A 19 8.44 3.34 -13.03
CA ASN A 19 7.65 2.70 -14.07
C ASN A 19 7.91 1.18 -14.10
N GLU A 20 6.87 0.38 -14.30
CA GLU A 20 6.83 -1.09 -14.20
C GLU A 20 7.02 -1.67 -12.78
N GLY A 21 7.42 -0.81 -11.82
CA GLY A 21 7.53 -1.21 -10.42
C GLY A 21 6.17 -1.51 -9.79
N LYS A 22 6.15 -2.42 -8.83
CA LYS A 22 4.96 -2.84 -8.07
C LYS A 22 5.30 -3.14 -6.62
N ILE A 23 4.28 -3.19 -5.78
CA ILE A 23 4.36 -3.81 -4.45
C ILE A 23 3.47 -5.05 -4.48
N VAL A 24 4.08 -6.22 -4.31
CA VAL A 24 3.35 -7.49 -4.30
C VAL A 24 2.38 -7.56 -3.12
N PRO A 25 1.30 -8.35 -3.22
CA PRO A 25 0.40 -8.53 -2.09
C PRO A 25 1.14 -9.04 -0.86
N HIS A 26 0.99 -8.32 0.23
CA HIS A 26 1.60 -8.65 1.52
C HIS A 26 0.74 -8.13 2.67
N PRO A 27 0.79 -8.75 3.84
CA PRO A 27 0.34 -8.15 5.09
C PRO A 27 1.47 -7.32 5.68
N ASP A 28 1.14 -6.38 6.54
CA ASP A 28 2.15 -5.63 7.30
C ASP A 28 2.77 -6.48 8.43
N ALA A 29 3.92 -6.03 8.95
CA ALA A 29 4.62 -6.64 10.08
C ALA A 29 3.74 -6.81 11.31
N GLY A 30 4.02 -7.85 12.14
CA GLY A 30 3.15 -8.27 13.23
C GLY A 30 2.94 -7.25 14.33
N ASP A 31 3.95 -6.42 14.60
CA ASP A 31 3.94 -5.36 15.61
C ASP A 31 3.35 -4.02 15.11
N LYS A 32 3.05 -3.92 13.81
CA LYS A 32 2.42 -2.73 13.23
C LYS A 32 0.94 -2.65 13.64
N ILE A 33 0.48 -1.46 14.01
CA ILE A 33 -0.90 -1.17 14.41
C ILE A 33 -1.66 -0.47 13.30
N LEU A 34 -1.05 0.60 12.76
CA LEU A 34 -1.70 1.50 11.81
C LEU A 34 -0.70 1.93 10.75
N THR A 35 -1.14 1.96 9.51
CA THR A 35 -0.44 2.59 8.39
C THR A 35 -1.28 3.74 7.85
N LEU A 36 -0.66 4.91 7.71
CA LEU A 36 -1.22 6.06 7.01
C LEU A 36 -0.41 6.31 5.74
N LEU A 37 -1.09 6.52 4.63
CA LEU A 37 -0.52 6.74 3.31
C LEU A 37 -0.93 8.11 2.79
N LEU A 38 0.06 8.95 2.52
CA LEU A 38 -0.15 10.24 1.86
C LEU A 38 0.43 10.17 0.44
N PHE A 39 -0.40 10.44 -0.57
CA PHE A 39 -0.05 10.29 -1.98
C PHE A 39 0.39 11.60 -2.63
N PHE A 40 1.40 11.50 -3.50
CA PHE A 40 1.97 12.63 -4.25
C PHE A 40 1.96 12.32 -5.75
N PRO A 41 0.80 12.40 -6.42
CA PRO A 41 0.72 12.23 -7.87
C PRO A 41 1.53 13.29 -8.60
N GLN A 42 2.21 12.88 -9.66
CA GLN A 42 3.13 13.73 -10.42
C GLN A 42 2.39 14.64 -11.40
N TYR A 43 1.34 14.15 -12.04
CA TYR A 43 0.64 14.81 -13.14
C TYR A 43 -0.78 15.26 -12.81
N SER A 44 -1.09 15.45 -11.54
CA SER A 44 -2.44 15.74 -11.06
C SER A 44 -3.09 17.01 -11.64
N ASP A 45 -2.34 17.84 -12.36
CA ASP A 45 -2.84 19.11 -12.88
C ASP A 45 -3.46 19.00 -14.28
N THR A 46 -3.27 17.86 -14.99
CA THR A 46 -3.90 17.59 -16.27
C THR A 46 -4.93 16.47 -16.16
N GLN A 47 -6.14 16.68 -16.70
CA GLN A 47 -7.24 15.71 -16.61
C GLN A 47 -6.86 14.33 -17.16
N GLN A 48 -6.15 14.31 -18.31
CA GLN A 48 -5.73 13.07 -18.95
C GLN A 48 -4.85 12.20 -18.04
N TYR A 49 -3.96 12.81 -17.26
CA TYR A 49 -3.07 12.09 -16.37
C TYR A 49 -3.73 11.74 -15.03
N LYS A 50 -4.64 12.57 -14.54
CA LYS A 50 -5.45 12.25 -13.36
C LYS A 50 -6.13 10.89 -13.48
N GLU A 51 -6.76 10.63 -14.62
CA GLU A 51 -7.46 9.37 -14.88
C GLU A 51 -6.51 8.16 -14.94
N LYS A 52 -5.28 8.39 -15.40
CA LYS A 52 -4.25 7.35 -15.41
C LYS A 52 -3.64 7.10 -14.03
N GLU A 53 -3.38 8.16 -13.27
CA GLU A 53 -2.73 8.07 -11.96
C GLU A 53 -3.65 7.51 -10.87
N ILE A 54 -4.94 7.81 -10.91
CA ILE A 54 -5.91 7.48 -9.84
C ILE A 54 -5.91 5.99 -9.47
N LYS A 55 -5.66 5.11 -10.42
CA LYS A 55 -5.63 3.65 -10.25
C LYS A 55 -4.34 3.10 -9.63
N TYR A 56 -3.33 3.94 -9.37
CA TYR A 56 -2.07 3.52 -8.78
C TYR A 56 -1.99 3.75 -7.27
N GLY A 57 -3.13 3.78 -6.62
CA GLY A 57 -3.22 3.77 -5.17
C GLY A 57 -2.84 2.42 -4.56
N THR A 58 -3.27 2.20 -3.35
CA THR A 58 -3.06 0.93 -2.66
C THR A 58 -4.32 0.08 -2.79
N THR A 59 -4.16 -1.13 -3.31
CA THR A 59 -5.24 -2.11 -3.44
C THR A 59 -5.30 -2.99 -2.21
N PHE A 60 -6.49 -3.15 -1.63
CA PHE A 60 -6.79 -4.05 -0.54
C PHE A 60 -7.52 -5.29 -1.05
N TRP A 61 -7.18 -6.45 -0.47
CA TRP A 61 -7.66 -7.73 -0.91
C TRP A 61 -8.48 -8.42 0.18
N LYS A 62 -9.63 -8.93 -0.18
CA LYS A 62 -10.34 -9.93 0.60
C LYS A 62 -9.76 -11.30 0.27
N SER A 63 -9.08 -11.90 1.23
CA SER A 63 -8.39 -13.17 1.05
C SER A 63 -8.61 -14.09 2.23
N ASN A 64 -8.64 -15.39 1.97
CA ASN A 64 -8.64 -16.44 3.01
C ASN A 64 -7.20 -16.76 3.47
N TYR A 65 -6.19 -16.18 2.84
CA TYR A 65 -4.82 -16.28 3.34
C TYR A 65 -4.71 -15.53 4.65
N LYS A 66 -4.46 -16.27 5.72
CA LYS A 66 -4.17 -15.69 7.01
C LYS A 66 -2.71 -15.24 7.03
N ASN A 67 -2.43 -14.08 7.63
CA ASN A 67 -1.07 -13.68 7.89
C ASN A 67 -0.43 -14.65 8.89
N VAL A 68 0.55 -15.41 8.43
CA VAL A 68 1.34 -16.29 9.28
C VAL A 68 2.78 -15.79 9.18
N PHE A 69 3.25 -15.09 10.21
CA PHE A 69 4.65 -14.64 10.33
C PHE A 69 5.15 -13.75 9.18
N ASP A 70 4.45 -12.66 8.90
CA ASP A 70 4.86 -11.64 7.91
C ASP A 70 5.17 -12.23 6.52
N LYS A 71 4.35 -13.17 6.08
CA LYS A 71 4.55 -13.89 4.82
C LYS A 71 4.44 -12.96 3.63
N HIS A 72 5.53 -12.76 2.95
CA HIS A 72 5.56 -12.14 1.62
C HIS A 72 5.38 -13.21 0.54
N LEU A 73 4.56 -12.91 -0.47
CA LEU A 73 4.45 -13.74 -1.67
C LEU A 73 5.68 -13.51 -2.54
N ARG A 74 6.66 -14.41 -2.46
CA ARG A 74 7.99 -14.20 -3.07
C ARG A 74 8.07 -14.65 -4.52
N THR A 75 7.31 -15.69 -4.88
CA THR A 75 7.33 -16.26 -6.24
C THR A 75 6.18 -15.71 -7.09
N LEU A 76 6.35 -15.74 -8.41
CA LEU A 76 5.29 -15.36 -9.34
C LEU A 76 4.06 -16.27 -9.17
N ASP A 77 4.28 -17.57 -9.00
CA ASP A 77 3.20 -18.55 -8.81
C ASP A 77 2.38 -18.26 -7.55
N GLU A 78 3.03 -17.89 -6.44
CA GLU A 78 2.34 -17.50 -5.21
C GLU A 78 1.49 -16.23 -5.42
N GLN A 79 2.03 -15.24 -6.13
CA GLN A 79 1.32 -13.99 -6.44
C GLN A 79 0.12 -14.23 -7.34
N GLU A 80 0.28 -15.04 -8.38
CA GLU A 80 -0.81 -15.41 -9.27
C GLU A 80 -1.89 -16.22 -8.56
N ASN A 81 -1.50 -17.22 -7.77
CA ASN A 81 -2.44 -18.02 -6.99
C ASN A 81 -3.21 -17.17 -5.99
N PHE A 82 -2.52 -16.25 -5.31
CA PHE A 82 -3.17 -15.28 -4.43
C PHE A 82 -4.23 -14.46 -5.17
N LYS A 83 -3.88 -13.90 -6.33
CA LYS A 83 -4.81 -13.08 -7.14
C LYS A 83 -5.99 -13.90 -7.66
N LYS A 84 -5.79 -15.17 -8.00
CA LYS A 84 -6.87 -16.08 -8.45
C LYS A 84 -7.84 -16.46 -7.32
N THR A 85 -7.35 -16.55 -6.08
CA THR A 85 -8.13 -17.02 -4.91
C THR A 85 -8.62 -15.89 -4.01
N SER A 86 -8.26 -14.66 -4.31
CA SER A 86 -8.63 -13.45 -3.57
C SER A 86 -9.44 -12.51 -4.46
N SER A 87 -10.23 -11.63 -3.85
CA SER A 87 -10.97 -10.59 -4.56
C SER A 87 -10.51 -9.20 -4.11
N LYS A 88 -10.50 -8.24 -5.04
CA LYS A 88 -10.26 -6.84 -4.71
C LYS A 88 -11.39 -6.34 -3.80
N LEU A 89 -11.03 -5.86 -2.62
CA LEU A 89 -11.96 -5.31 -1.64
C LEU A 89 -12.13 -3.81 -1.81
N TYR A 90 -11.02 -3.11 -1.96
CA TYR A 90 -10.98 -1.65 -2.07
C TYR A 90 -9.70 -1.21 -2.76
N GLU A 91 -9.73 -0.07 -3.43
CA GLU A 91 -8.57 0.58 -4.01
C GLU A 91 -8.57 2.06 -3.60
N ALA A 92 -7.54 2.46 -2.87
CA ALA A 92 -7.38 3.87 -2.48
C ALA A 92 -7.02 4.70 -3.72
N ASN A 93 -7.74 5.78 -3.97
CA ASN A 93 -7.46 6.67 -5.08
C ASN A 93 -6.12 7.39 -4.90
N PHE A 94 -5.24 7.29 -5.90
CA PHE A 94 -3.97 7.99 -5.92
C PHE A 94 -4.14 9.43 -6.39
N VAL A 95 -4.58 10.30 -5.47
CA VAL A 95 -4.88 11.72 -5.75
C VAL A 95 -4.22 12.63 -4.71
N LYS A 96 -3.97 13.88 -5.07
CA LYS A 96 -3.44 14.91 -4.16
C LYS A 96 -4.33 15.07 -2.93
N ASN A 97 -3.70 15.37 -1.79
CA ASN A 97 -4.37 15.63 -0.52
C ASN A 97 -5.25 14.47 -0.01
N ASN A 98 -5.00 13.27 -0.50
CA ASN A 98 -5.64 12.06 -0.01
C ASN A 98 -4.75 11.40 1.04
N LEU A 99 -5.21 11.41 2.29
CA LEU A 99 -4.64 10.63 3.37
C LEU A 99 -5.51 9.39 3.53
N PHE A 100 -4.94 8.24 3.25
CA PHE A 100 -5.59 6.95 3.44
C PHE A 100 -4.95 6.21 4.60
N GLY A 101 -5.75 5.53 5.43
CA GLY A 101 -5.20 4.77 6.56
C GLY A 101 -5.94 3.47 6.79
N PHE A 102 -5.24 2.49 7.34
CA PHE A 102 -5.82 1.21 7.73
C PHE A 102 -5.13 0.62 8.97
N PHE A 103 -5.93 -0.05 9.79
CA PHE A 103 -5.42 -0.84 10.90
C PHE A 103 -4.95 -2.20 10.41
N LYS A 104 -3.77 -2.61 10.90
CA LYS A 104 -3.25 -3.94 10.61
C LYS A 104 -4.07 -5.01 11.34
N ASN A 105 -4.38 -6.07 10.61
CA ASN A 105 -4.94 -7.32 11.15
C ASN A 105 -4.42 -8.51 10.31
N ASP A 106 -4.82 -9.72 10.66
CA ASP A 106 -4.35 -10.95 9.98
C ASP A 106 -4.79 -11.06 8.50
N TYR A 107 -5.70 -10.22 8.06
CA TYR A 107 -6.27 -10.22 6.71
C TYR A 107 -6.07 -8.90 5.95
N SER A 108 -5.26 -7.98 6.48
CA SER A 108 -4.99 -6.68 5.85
C SER A 108 -4.02 -6.78 4.66
N TRP A 109 -4.29 -7.72 3.76
CA TRP A 109 -3.54 -7.89 2.53
C TRP A 109 -3.69 -6.69 1.61
N HIS A 110 -2.56 -6.13 1.16
CA HIS A 110 -2.56 -4.99 0.27
C HIS A 110 -1.39 -5.03 -0.70
N SER A 111 -1.54 -4.32 -1.82
CA SER A 111 -0.55 -4.25 -2.91
C SER A 111 -0.58 -2.90 -3.60
N VAL A 112 0.42 -2.66 -4.45
CA VAL A 112 0.36 -1.63 -5.49
C VAL A 112 0.55 -2.35 -6.83
N GLU A 113 -0.39 -2.17 -7.74
CA GLU A 113 -0.33 -2.75 -9.08
C GLU A 113 0.84 -2.14 -9.88
N PRO A 114 1.36 -2.85 -10.91
CA PRO A 114 2.45 -2.33 -11.71
C PRO A 114 2.13 -0.94 -12.28
N VAL A 115 3.00 0.01 -11.98
CA VAL A 115 2.85 1.39 -12.45
C VAL A 115 3.24 1.46 -13.92
N ASN A 116 2.32 1.85 -14.79
CA ASN A 116 2.56 1.91 -16.23
C ASN A 116 1.93 3.19 -16.81
N ILE A 117 2.63 4.30 -16.69
CA ILE A 117 2.23 5.61 -17.22
C ILE A 117 3.18 6.03 -18.32
N ASP A 118 4.44 6.28 -17.98
CA ASP A 118 5.55 6.55 -18.89
C ASP A 118 6.89 6.19 -18.22
N LYS A 119 7.98 6.17 -19.00
CA LYS A 119 9.30 5.74 -18.52
C LYS A 119 9.88 6.58 -17.38
N ASP A 120 9.50 7.86 -17.31
CA ASP A 120 10.04 8.83 -16.35
C ASP A 120 9.10 9.02 -15.15
N TYR A 121 7.98 8.30 -15.13
CA TYR A 121 7.01 8.40 -14.05
C TYR A 121 7.52 7.77 -12.76
N ILE A 122 7.33 8.49 -11.67
CA ILE A 122 7.67 8.01 -10.32
C ILE A 122 6.43 8.16 -9.43
N ARG A 123 5.86 7.04 -9.00
CA ARG A 123 4.82 7.04 -7.98
C ARG A 123 5.45 7.33 -6.61
N LYS A 124 5.00 8.39 -5.95
CA LYS A 124 5.55 8.85 -4.67
C LYS A 124 4.50 8.81 -3.58
N SER A 125 4.88 8.29 -2.41
CA SER A 125 4.04 8.36 -1.21
C SER A 125 4.89 8.53 0.05
N ILE A 126 4.25 9.04 1.11
CA ILE A 126 4.78 8.98 2.48
C ILE A 126 3.95 7.95 3.23
N ASN A 127 4.63 7.02 3.88
CA ASN A 127 4.03 6.01 4.73
C ASN A 127 4.37 6.35 6.19
N ILE A 128 3.35 6.62 6.99
CA ILE A 128 3.49 6.81 8.43
C ILE A 128 2.99 5.54 9.09
N ASN A 129 3.91 4.85 9.77
CA ASN A 129 3.61 3.56 10.40
C ASN A 129 3.70 3.70 11.92
N ILE A 130 2.71 3.17 12.62
CA ILE A 130 2.63 3.13 14.07
C ILE A 130 2.75 1.68 14.54
N TYR A 131 3.65 1.44 15.47
CA TYR A 131 3.98 0.15 16.05
C TYR A 131 3.80 0.17 17.57
N TYR A 132 3.65 -1.02 18.15
CA TYR A 132 3.79 -1.24 19.60
C TYR A 132 5.24 -1.10 20.05
#